data_8790cbfe91cce63f9379be92d16c0d7f
#
_entry.id   8790cbfe91cce63f9379be92d16c0d7f
#
_cell.length_a   1.000
_cell.length_b   1.000
_cell.length_c   1.000
_cell.angle_alpha   90.00
_cell.angle_beta   90.00
_cell.angle_gamma   90.00
#
_symmetry.space_group_name_H-M   'P 1'
#
loop_
_entity.id
_entity.type
_entity.pdbx_description
1 polymer ?
#
loop_
_entity_poly.entity_id
_entity_poly.type
_entity_poly.pdbx_seq_one_letter_code
_entity_poly.pdbx_strand_id
1 'polypeptide(L)'
;MKTRSLLGFTFAQCVVFAAPIATARADSDKSVTAAQVNGTWKTKGGEFKIWALGKHRLQVEFSGVYEYKTPQGPMANEGEGSGVATIEGDSAIFKPEGAEEECQITLKFTGGKLVATQTGICGCGHNVSAEGTYKKVSSKKPKFGSD
;
A
#
# COMPACT_ATOMS: atom_id res chain seq x y z
N MET A 1 62.20 45.35 -49.92
CA MET A 1 61.75 44.08 -50.50
C MET A 1 60.92 43.36 -49.46
N LYS A 2 59.79 42.83 -49.85
CA LYS A 2 58.63 42.51 -49.06
C LYS A 2 58.85 41.28 -48.16
N THR A 3 58.70 41.43 -46.85
CA THR A 3 58.62 40.29 -45.86
C THR A 3 57.15 40.05 -45.54
N ARG A 4 56.64 38.89 -45.88
CA ARG A 4 55.27 38.44 -45.56
C ARG A 4 55.30 37.72 -44.23
N SER A 5 54.64 38.25 -43.23
CA SER A 5 54.37 37.64 -41.94
C SER A 5 53.16 36.71 -42.10
N LEU A 6 53.32 35.42 -41.78
CA LEU A 6 52.22 34.46 -41.70
C LEU A 6 51.77 34.43 -40.25
N LEU A 7 50.52 34.92 -40.02
CA LEU A 7 49.82 34.75 -38.75
C LEU A 7 49.25 33.30 -38.68
N GLY A 8 49.76 32.51 -37.75
CA GLY A 8 49.18 31.23 -37.44
C GLY A 8 47.95 31.37 -36.53
N PHE A 9 46.79 30.96 -37.04
CA PHE A 9 45.55 30.86 -36.25
C PHE A 9 45.55 29.48 -35.55
N THR A 10 45.69 29.49 -34.23
CA THR A 10 45.47 28.29 -33.41
C THR A 10 44.00 28.19 -33.07
N PHE A 11 43.30 27.20 -33.61
CA PHE A 11 41.94 26.84 -33.24
C PHE A 11 42.00 26.05 -31.94
N ALA A 12 41.51 26.65 -30.87
CA ALA A 12 41.23 25.93 -29.61
C ALA A 12 39.91 25.20 -29.78
N GLN A 13 39.97 23.86 -29.84
CA GLN A 13 38.80 23.00 -29.81
C GLN A 13 38.32 22.87 -28.38
N CYS A 14 37.17 23.52 -28.05
CA CYS A 14 36.43 23.26 -26.82
C CYS A 14 35.73 21.87 -26.95
N VAL A 15 36.26 20.88 -26.27
CA VAL A 15 35.59 19.58 -26.09
C VAL A 15 34.50 19.74 -25.04
N VAL A 16 33.25 19.83 -25.46
CA VAL A 16 32.09 19.82 -24.56
C VAL A 16 31.83 18.40 -24.17
N PHE A 17 32.19 18.02 -22.93
CA PHE A 17 31.76 16.76 -22.33
C PHE A 17 30.27 16.86 -22.00
N ALA A 18 29.43 16.26 -22.81
CA ALA A 18 28.03 16.01 -22.46
C ALA A 18 27.98 14.87 -21.45
N ALA A 19 27.74 15.19 -20.19
CA ALA A 19 27.43 14.19 -19.17
C ALA A 19 26.08 13.54 -19.50
N PRO A 20 25.96 12.20 -19.45
CA PRO A 20 24.67 11.56 -19.62
C PRO A 20 23.79 11.92 -18.40
N ILE A 21 22.70 12.62 -18.64
CA ILE A 21 21.64 12.81 -17.65
C ILE A 21 21.01 11.43 -17.47
N ALA A 22 21.36 10.76 -16.38
CA ALA A 22 20.64 9.57 -15.94
C ALA A 22 19.22 10.02 -15.60
N THR A 23 18.28 9.83 -16.51
CA THR A 23 16.86 9.89 -16.21
C THR A 23 16.58 8.78 -15.22
N ALA A 24 16.44 9.14 -13.95
CA ALA A 24 15.83 8.27 -12.96
C ALA A 24 14.45 7.90 -13.52
N ARG A 25 14.29 6.63 -13.93
CA ARG A 25 12.97 6.08 -14.23
C ARG A 25 12.19 6.19 -12.93
N ALA A 26 11.19 7.07 -12.90
CA ALA A 26 10.15 7.00 -11.93
C ALA A 26 9.64 5.55 -11.95
N ASP A 27 9.66 4.91 -10.79
CA ASP A 27 9.08 3.60 -10.58
C ASP A 27 7.65 3.69 -11.10
N SER A 28 7.34 2.95 -12.15
CA SER A 28 6.06 2.98 -12.82
C SER A 28 5.01 2.65 -11.75
N ASP A 29 4.20 3.64 -11.37
CA ASP A 29 3.09 3.50 -10.44
C ASP A 29 2.27 2.27 -10.83
N LYS A 30 2.48 1.19 -10.10
CA LYS A 30 1.84 -0.09 -10.33
C LYS A 30 0.41 0.02 -9.83
N SER A 31 -0.44 0.65 -10.65
CA SER A 31 -1.86 0.78 -10.34
C SER A 31 -2.53 -0.59 -10.39
N VAL A 32 -3.25 -0.94 -9.33
CA VAL A 32 -4.05 -2.16 -9.27
C VAL A 32 -5.47 -1.90 -9.77
N THR A 33 -6.06 -2.93 -10.37
CA THR A 33 -7.45 -2.88 -10.87
C THR A 33 -8.45 -3.24 -9.77
N ALA A 34 -9.72 -2.86 -9.95
CA ALA A 34 -10.80 -3.27 -9.05
C ALA A 34 -10.86 -4.80 -8.88
N ALA A 35 -10.66 -5.56 -9.96
CA ALA A 35 -10.64 -7.02 -9.90
C ALA A 35 -9.51 -7.58 -9.02
N GLN A 36 -8.39 -6.88 -8.94
CA GLN A 36 -7.26 -7.28 -8.10
C GLN A 36 -7.53 -7.00 -6.62
N VAL A 37 -8.25 -5.92 -6.28
CA VAL A 37 -8.50 -5.53 -4.88
C VAL A 37 -9.79 -6.11 -4.31
N ASN A 38 -10.84 -6.24 -5.14
CA ASN A 38 -12.17 -6.67 -4.71
C ASN A 38 -12.19 -8.09 -4.17
N GLY A 39 -12.96 -8.30 -3.11
CA GLY A 39 -13.23 -9.62 -2.57
C GLY A 39 -12.95 -9.76 -1.08
N THR A 40 -12.80 -11.00 -0.66
CA THR A 40 -12.49 -11.39 0.71
C THR A 40 -11.06 -11.91 0.78
N TRP A 41 -10.33 -11.40 1.74
CA TRP A 41 -8.92 -11.71 1.98
C TRP A 41 -8.74 -12.26 3.39
N LYS A 42 -8.04 -13.39 3.55
CA LYS A 42 -7.88 -14.05 4.85
C LYS A 42 -6.45 -14.35 5.20
N THR A 43 -6.17 -14.29 6.49
CA THR A 43 -5.00 -14.86 7.17
C THR A 43 -5.47 -15.66 8.38
N LYS A 44 -4.55 -16.27 9.16
CA LYS A 44 -4.94 -17.09 10.31
C LYS A 44 -5.74 -16.31 11.37
N GLY A 45 -5.38 -15.05 11.61
CA GLY A 45 -5.97 -14.22 12.67
C GLY A 45 -6.82 -13.07 12.17
N GLY A 46 -7.16 -13.00 10.88
CA GLY A 46 -7.92 -11.85 10.38
C GLY A 46 -8.50 -12.05 8.99
N GLU A 47 -9.49 -11.23 8.70
CA GLU A 47 -10.17 -11.15 7.41
C GLU A 47 -10.36 -9.69 7.02
N PHE A 48 -10.10 -9.39 5.74
CA PHE A 48 -10.53 -8.15 5.10
C PHE A 48 -11.59 -8.43 4.06
N LYS A 49 -12.67 -7.67 4.09
CA LYS A 49 -13.65 -7.56 3.01
C LYS A 49 -13.44 -6.23 2.31
N ILE A 50 -13.19 -6.24 1.01
CA ILE A 50 -12.81 -5.04 0.25
C ILE A 50 -13.63 -4.95 -1.03
N TRP A 51 -14.14 -3.74 -1.32
CA TRP A 51 -14.88 -3.49 -2.56
C TRP A 51 -14.63 -2.08 -3.08
N ALA A 52 -14.23 -1.98 -4.35
CA ALA A 52 -13.98 -0.70 -5.00
C ALA A 52 -15.29 0.07 -5.21
N LEU A 53 -15.33 1.32 -4.74
CA LEU A 53 -16.45 2.25 -4.87
C LEU A 53 -16.28 3.21 -6.06
N GLY A 54 -15.15 3.15 -6.77
CA GLY A 54 -14.73 4.13 -7.76
C GLY A 54 -14.13 5.39 -7.13
N LYS A 55 -13.57 6.28 -7.97
CA LYS A 55 -12.91 7.53 -7.56
C LYS A 55 -11.84 7.30 -6.47
N HIS A 56 -10.97 6.30 -6.64
CA HIS A 56 -9.90 5.94 -5.72
C HIS A 56 -10.37 5.59 -4.29
N ARG A 57 -11.60 5.09 -4.13
CA ARG A 57 -12.17 4.71 -2.84
C ARG A 57 -12.47 3.22 -2.77
N LEU A 58 -12.21 2.64 -1.61
CA LEU A 58 -12.54 1.26 -1.28
C LEU A 58 -13.42 1.24 -0.04
N GLN A 59 -14.50 0.47 -0.06
CA GLN A 59 -15.17 0.04 1.16
C GLN A 59 -14.34 -1.08 1.76
N VAL A 60 -14.01 -0.96 3.04
CA VAL A 60 -13.18 -1.91 3.77
C VAL A 60 -13.86 -2.28 5.09
N GLU A 61 -13.86 -3.57 5.38
CA GLU A 61 -14.24 -4.11 6.68
C GLU A 61 -13.14 -5.09 7.09
N PHE A 62 -12.66 -4.95 8.30
CA PHE A 62 -11.68 -5.83 8.94
C PHE A 62 -12.35 -6.54 10.09
N SER A 63 -12.11 -7.84 10.23
CA SER A 63 -12.37 -8.61 11.44
C SER A 63 -11.14 -9.39 11.81
N GLY A 64 -10.81 -9.42 13.10
CA GLY A 64 -9.62 -10.07 13.61
C GLY A 64 -9.85 -10.79 14.92
N VAL A 65 -8.99 -11.76 15.22
CA VAL A 65 -9.02 -12.56 16.42
C VAL A 65 -7.61 -12.64 17.01
N TYR A 66 -7.50 -12.39 18.32
CA TYR A 66 -6.30 -12.60 19.10
C TYR A 66 -6.52 -13.72 20.08
N GLU A 67 -5.94 -14.90 19.79
CA GLU A 67 -6.03 -16.09 20.65
C GLU A 67 -4.92 -16.08 21.72
N TYR A 68 -5.27 -16.40 22.97
CA TYR A 68 -4.32 -16.52 24.07
C TYR A 68 -4.72 -17.67 25.03
N LYS A 69 -3.75 -18.11 25.83
CA LYS A 69 -3.97 -19.19 26.79
C LYS A 69 -4.06 -18.63 28.21
N THR A 70 -5.01 -19.13 28.97
CA THR A 70 -5.16 -18.87 30.40
C THR A 70 -5.09 -20.16 31.20
N PRO A 71 -4.92 -20.13 32.54
CA PRO A 71 -5.01 -21.33 33.40
C PRO A 71 -6.36 -22.06 33.27
N GLN A 72 -7.42 -21.33 32.84
CA GLN A 72 -8.78 -21.88 32.67
C GLN A 72 -9.01 -22.42 31.25
N GLY A 73 -8.04 -22.27 30.34
CA GLY A 73 -8.13 -22.75 28.96
C GLY A 73 -7.85 -21.66 27.93
N PRO A 74 -8.01 -22.00 26.65
CA PRO A 74 -7.84 -21.01 25.56
C PRO A 74 -8.96 -19.97 25.55
N MET A 75 -8.59 -18.73 25.31
CA MET A 75 -9.46 -17.58 25.19
C MET A 75 -9.16 -16.83 23.88
N ALA A 76 -10.08 -15.99 23.44
CA ALA A 76 -9.88 -15.13 22.29
C ALA A 76 -10.48 -13.75 22.52
N ASN A 77 -9.80 -12.72 22.02
CA ASN A 77 -10.37 -11.40 21.80
C ASN A 77 -10.73 -11.28 20.33
N GLU A 78 -11.90 -10.77 20.06
CA GLU A 78 -12.37 -10.46 18.72
C GLU A 78 -12.42 -8.96 18.52
N GLY A 79 -12.29 -8.51 17.28
CA GLY A 79 -12.36 -7.11 16.97
C GLY A 79 -12.69 -6.87 15.50
N GLU A 80 -13.32 -5.73 15.27
CA GLU A 80 -13.81 -5.32 13.97
C GLU A 80 -13.49 -3.85 13.70
N GLY A 81 -13.42 -3.50 12.44
CA GLY A 81 -13.30 -2.12 12.00
C GLY A 81 -13.79 -1.97 10.57
N SER A 82 -14.57 -0.95 10.31
CA SER A 82 -15.10 -0.66 8.98
C SER A 82 -14.86 0.79 8.59
N GLY A 83 -14.92 1.09 7.29
CA GLY A 83 -14.79 2.45 6.78
C GLY A 83 -14.44 2.49 5.30
N VAL A 84 -14.09 3.68 4.84
CA VAL A 84 -13.68 3.92 3.47
C VAL A 84 -12.17 4.20 3.43
N ALA A 85 -11.45 3.44 2.62
CA ALA A 85 -10.03 3.66 2.35
C ALA A 85 -9.84 4.45 1.06
N THR A 86 -8.75 5.23 0.98
CA THR A 86 -8.29 5.87 -0.25
C THR A 86 -7.15 5.04 -0.83
N ILE A 87 -7.27 4.68 -2.12
CA ILE A 87 -6.25 3.90 -2.84
C ILE A 87 -5.51 4.76 -3.84
N GLU A 88 -4.18 4.64 -3.83
CA GLU A 88 -3.28 5.24 -4.82
C GLU A 88 -2.27 4.17 -5.28
N GLY A 89 -2.17 3.98 -6.59
CA GLY A 89 -1.30 2.94 -7.15
C GLY A 89 -1.71 1.53 -6.69
N ASP A 90 -0.85 0.87 -5.92
CA ASP A 90 -1.04 -0.46 -5.37
C ASP A 90 -1.34 -0.45 -3.85
N SER A 91 -1.47 0.73 -3.26
CA SER A 91 -1.57 0.89 -1.80
C SER A 91 -2.78 1.71 -1.41
N ALA A 92 -3.49 1.28 -0.37
CA ALA A 92 -4.60 2.00 0.20
C ALA A 92 -4.35 2.34 1.66
N ILE A 93 -4.82 3.51 2.08
CA ILE A 93 -4.82 3.93 3.48
C ILE A 93 -6.23 3.73 4.02
N PHE A 94 -6.34 2.89 5.04
CA PHE A 94 -7.56 2.57 5.75
C PHE A 94 -7.46 3.04 7.20
N LYS A 95 -8.44 3.78 7.64
CA LYS A 95 -8.66 4.16 9.03
C LYS A 95 -10.07 3.73 9.40
N PRO A 96 -10.24 2.80 10.33
CA PRO A 96 -11.57 2.40 10.81
C PRO A 96 -12.33 3.59 11.39
N GLU A 97 -13.64 3.59 11.22
CA GLU A 97 -14.50 4.61 11.82
C GLU A 97 -14.39 4.58 13.36
N GLY A 98 -14.23 5.75 13.98
CA GLY A 98 -14.03 5.87 15.42
C GLY A 98 -12.64 5.54 15.94
N ALA A 99 -11.68 5.20 15.06
CA ALA A 99 -10.30 4.96 15.48
C ALA A 99 -9.60 6.26 15.91
N GLU A 100 -8.59 6.11 16.78
CA GLU A 100 -7.73 7.21 17.24
C GLU A 100 -7.02 7.91 16.05
N GLU A 101 -6.60 9.16 16.26
CA GLU A 101 -6.04 9.98 15.18
C GLU A 101 -4.78 9.37 14.56
N GLU A 102 -3.92 8.77 15.37
CA GLU A 102 -2.67 8.11 14.96
C GLU A 102 -2.87 6.73 14.32
N CYS A 103 -4.10 6.18 14.33
CA CYS A 103 -4.37 4.92 13.66
C CYS A 103 -4.26 5.06 12.15
N GLN A 104 -3.45 4.21 11.57
CA GLN A 104 -3.36 4.03 10.12
C GLN A 104 -3.10 2.57 9.78
N ILE A 105 -3.91 2.01 8.91
CA ILE A 105 -3.69 0.69 8.34
C ILE A 105 -3.38 0.89 6.85
N THR A 106 -2.19 0.48 6.44
CA THR A 106 -1.78 0.50 5.03
C THR A 106 -2.03 -0.87 4.42
N LEU A 107 -2.78 -0.90 3.34
CA LEU A 107 -3.14 -2.10 2.59
C LEU A 107 -2.39 -2.09 1.26
N LYS A 108 -1.36 -2.93 1.12
CA LYS A 108 -0.57 -3.04 -0.12
C LYS A 108 -0.94 -4.30 -0.89
N PHE A 109 -1.37 -4.13 -2.14
CA PHE A 109 -1.74 -5.21 -3.04
C PHE A 109 -0.56 -5.56 -3.95
N THR A 110 0.05 -6.71 -3.75
CA THR A 110 1.23 -7.13 -4.49
C THR A 110 1.28 -8.64 -4.71
N GLY A 111 1.59 -9.06 -5.94
CA GLY A 111 1.77 -10.48 -6.26
C GLY A 111 0.54 -11.37 -5.93
N GLY A 112 -0.68 -10.84 -6.05
CA GLY A 112 -1.91 -11.56 -5.70
C GLY A 112 -2.14 -11.73 -4.20
N LYS A 113 -1.41 -10.99 -3.36
CA LYS A 113 -1.54 -10.94 -1.90
C LYS A 113 -1.90 -9.53 -1.46
N LEU A 114 -2.48 -9.43 -0.28
CA LEU A 114 -2.69 -8.19 0.45
C LEU A 114 -1.74 -8.20 1.66
N VAL A 115 -0.85 -7.23 1.74
CA VAL A 115 0.00 -7.01 2.92
C VAL A 115 -0.56 -5.83 3.68
N ALA A 116 -0.96 -6.05 4.92
CA ALA A 116 -1.44 -5.02 5.83
C ALA A 116 -0.38 -4.69 6.87
N THR A 117 -0.13 -3.40 7.08
CA THR A 117 0.69 -2.88 8.17
C THR A 117 -0.13 -1.89 8.98
N GLN A 118 0.05 -1.87 10.29
CA GLN A 118 -0.71 -1.02 11.20
C GLN A 118 0.24 -0.13 12.01
N THR A 119 -0.12 1.15 12.12
CA THR A 119 0.50 2.10 13.06
C THR A 119 -0.57 2.67 13.98
N GLY A 120 -0.19 2.93 15.22
CA GLY A 120 -1.11 3.45 16.23
C GLY A 120 -2.17 2.43 16.71
N ILE A 121 -3.05 2.90 17.58
CA ILE A 121 -4.14 2.12 18.15
C ILE A 121 -5.37 2.29 17.27
N CYS A 122 -5.80 1.22 16.62
CA CYS A 122 -6.90 1.26 15.65
C CYS A 122 -8.26 0.88 16.24
N GLY A 123 -8.33 0.54 17.53
CA GLY A 123 -9.61 0.27 18.19
C GLY A 123 -10.32 -1.02 17.72
N CYS A 124 -9.64 -1.85 16.92
CA CYS A 124 -10.23 -3.06 16.35
C CYS A 124 -10.35 -4.23 17.35
N GLY A 125 -10.24 -3.97 18.67
CA GLY A 125 -10.30 -4.98 19.72
C GLY A 125 -9.00 -5.07 20.52
N HIS A 126 -9.08 -5.64 21.74
CA HIS A 126 -7.94 -5.75 22.64
C HIS A 126 -6.90 -6.74 22.10
N ASN A 127 -5.68 -6.27 21.84
CA ASN A 127 -4.57 -7.01 21.21
C ASN A 127 -4.87 -7.52 19.79
N VAL A 128 -5.98 -7.13 19.17
CA VAL A 128 -6.28 -7.45 17.77
C VAL A 128 -5.51 -6.50 16.87
N SER A 129 -4.79 -7.05 15.91
CA SER A 129 -4.02 -6.30 14.92
C SER A 129 -4.43 -6.68 13.50
N ALA A 130 -4.47 -5.69 12.64
CA ALA A 130 -4.69 -5.90 11.21
C ALA A 130 -3.42 -6.31 10.45
N GLU A 131 -2.25 -6.29 11.11
CA GLU A 131 -0.99 -6.64 10.45
C GLU A 131 -0.98 -8.08 9.95
N GLY A 132 -0.47 -8.26 8.75
CA GLY A 132 -0.27 -9.58 8.18
C GLY A 132 -0.28 -9.65 6.67
N THR A 133 -0.04 -10.84 6.17
CA THR A 133 -0.17 -11.16 4.75
C THR A 133 -1.41 -12.02 4.53
N TYR A 134 -2.30 -11.50 3.71
CA TYR A 134 -3.61 -12.09 3.43
C TYR A 134 -3.64 -12.67 2.02
N LYS A 135 -4.35 -13.77 1.87
CA LYS A 135 -4.63 -14.41 0.58
C LYS A 135 -6.07 -14.15 0.17
N LYS A 136 -6.32 -13.89 -1.10
CA LYS A 136 -7.67 -13.77 -1.61
C LYS A 136 -8.34 -15.13 -1.59
N VAL A 137 -9.47 -15.23 -0.89
CA VAL A 137 -10.30 -16.44 -0.80
C VAL A 137 -11.59 -16.34 -1.60
N SER A 138 -12.02 -15.14 -1.96
CA SER A 138 -13.18 -14.91 -2.82
C SER A 138 -13.01 -13.61 -3.59
N SER A 139 -13.43 -13.59 -4.86
CA SER A 139 -13.55 -12.39 -5.69
C SER A 139 -14.98 -11.86 -5.79
N LYS A 140 -15.94 -12.55 -5.17
CA LYS A 140 -17.34 -12.11 -5.13
C LYS A 140 -17.48 -10.89 -4.22
N LYS A 141 -18.50 -10.06 -4.49
CA LYS A 141 -18.82 -8.94 -3.61
C LYS A 141 -19.14 -9.46 -2.21
N PRO A 142 -18.38 -9.06 -1.19
CA PRO A 142 -18.66 -9.49 0.18
C PRO A 142 -19.92 -8.81 0.70
N LYS A 143 -20.57 -9.43 1.68
CA LYS A 143 -21.55 -8.76 2.51
C LYS A 143 -20.80 -7.94 3.56
N PHE A 144 -21.13 -6.69 3.69
CA PHE A 144 -20.59 -5.77 4.69
C PHE A 144 -21.61 -5.63 5.84
N GLY A 145 -21.10 -5.34 7.03
CA GLY A 145 -21.86 -5.33 8.27
C GLY A 145 -21.83 -6.68 8.96
N SER A 146 -21.77 -6.65 10.29
CA SER A 146 -22.02 -7.82 11.14
C SER A 146 -23.54 -8.11 11.11
N ASP A 147 -23.90 -9.34 10.80
CA ASP A 147 -25.28 -9.86 10.96
C ASP A 147 -25.61 -9.98 12.45
#